data_a78f9ffe1bf063b2a27aaca5ce4500f0
#
_entry.id   a78f9ffe1bf063b2a27aaca5ce4500f0
#
_cell.length_a   1.000
_cell.length_b   1.000
_cell.length_c   1.000
_cell.angle_alpha   90.00
_cell.angle_beta   90.00
_cell.angle_gamma   90.00
#
_symmetry.space_group_name_H-M   'P 1'
#
loop_
_entity.id
_entity.type
_entity.pdbx_description
1 polymer ?
#
loop_
_entity_poly.entity_id
_entity_poly.type
_entity_poly.pdbx_seq_one_letter_code
_entity_poly.pdbx_strand_id
1 'polypeptide(L)'
;MPNNPTLASLAADLASGATSARKLVEQCIARIADPTGEGQRTFIHVDREAALEAADAMDRLRKANAAPSPFAGIPISIKDLFDIKGQVTRAGSRALEDSAPAEADAPAVARLKRAGFIVIGRTNMTEFAYSGIGINPHFGTPKSAWNRSVGHVPGGSSSGAAVSIADGMAFGALGTDTGGSCRIPAAFNGIVGYKPTQRRIPLAGGVPLSFTLDSY
;
A
#
# COMPACT_ATOMS: atom_id res chain seq x y z
N MET A 1 9.35 16.08 8.41
CA MET A 1 9.08 14.77 7.78
C MET A 1 10.30 14.36 7.00
N PRO A 2 10.70 13.10 6.96
CA PRO A 2 11.78 12.68 6.07
C PRO A 2 11.39 13.00 4.64
N ASN A 3 12.37 13.46 3.87
CA ASN A 3 12.17 13.78 2.45
C ASN A 3 12.09 12.47 1.67
N ASN A 4 10.91 11.83 1.65
CA ASN A 4 10.73 10.57 0.95
C ASN A 4 10.94 10.78 -0.56
N PRO A 5 11.69 9.90 -1.24
CA PRO A 5 11.91 10.02 -2.67
C PRO A 5 10.58 9.89 -3.43
N THR A 6 10.47 10.55 -4.57
CA THR A 6 9.33 10.41 -5.47
C THR A 6 9.45 9.12 -6.29
N LEU A 7 8.34 8.63 -6.85
CA LEU A 7 8.39 7.48 -7.78
C LEU A 7 9.29 7.78 -8.99
N ALA A 8 9.29 9.03 -9.46
CA ALA A 8 10.13 9.45 -10.59
C ALA A 8 11.62 9.42 -10.24
N SER A 9 12.01 9.93 -9.04
CA SER A 9 13.41 9.87 -8.61
C SER A 9 13.87 8.43 -8.39
N LEU A 10 13.03 7.57 -7.77
CA LEU A 10 13.34 6.15 -7.61
C LEU A 10 13.50 5.42 -8.95
N ALA A 11 12.66 5.74 -9.94
CA ALA A 11 12.81 5.18 -11.29
C ALA A 11 14.15 5.59 -11.92
N ALA A 12 14.59 6.84 -11.74
CA ALA A 12 15.90 7.30 -12.20
C ALA A 12 17.05 6.60 -11.47
N ASP A 13 16.95 6.45 -10.14
CA ASP A 13 17.97 5.77 -9.34
C ASP A 13 18.09 4.28 -9.69
N LEU A 14 16.97 3.61 -9.93
CA LEU A 14 16.93 2.23 -10.41
C LEU A 14 17.53 2.10 -11.82
N ALA A 15 17.25 3.05 -12.72
CA ALA A 15 17.77 3.04 -14.08
C ALA A 15 19.28 3.28 -14.13
N SER A 16 19.81 4.16 -13.26
CA SER A 16 21.24 4.45 -13.16
C SER A 16 22.04 3.41 -12.36
N GLY A 17 21.35 2.53 -11.61
CA GLY A 17 22.01 1.60 -10.69
C GLY A 17 22.43 2.22 -9.36
N ALA A 18 22.00 3.45 -9.05
CA ALA A 18 22.24 4.10 -7.76
C ALA A 18 21.55 3.35 -6.61
N THR A 19 20.47 2.65 -6.91
CA THR A 19 19.79 1.72 -6.00
C THR A 19 19.38 0.44 -6.73
N SER A 20 18.83 -0.54 -5.99
CA SER A 20 18.24 -1.76 -6.55
C SER A 20 16.87 -2.03 -5.93
N ALA A 21 16.05 -2.83 -6.59
CA ALA A 21 14.76 -3.26 -6.07
C ALA A 21 14.93 -3.99 -4.73
N ARG A 22 15.93 -4.85 -4.64
CA ARG A 22 16.28 -5.57 -3.40
C ARG A 22 16.54 -4.61 -2.25
N LYS A 23 17.38 -3.60 -2.45
CA LYS A 23 17.70 -2.59 -1.43
C LYS A 23 16.48 -1.80 -0.99
N LEU A 24 15.61 -1.40 -1.92
CA LEU A 24 14.37 -0.69 -1.59
C LEU A 24 13.42 -1.54 -0.75
N VAL A 25 13.24 -2.82 -1.09
CA VAL A 25 12.40 -3.76 -0.31
C VAL A 25 12.99 -3.99 1.09
N GLU A 26 14.30 -4.20 1.21
CA GLU A 26 14.98 -4.35 2.50
C GLU A 26 14.81 -3.12 3.40
N GLN A 27 14.92 -1.92 2.84
CA GLN A 27 14.66 -0.67 3.58
C GLN A 27 13.22 -0.59 4.09
N CYS A 28 12.24 -0.92 3.25
CA CYS A 28 10.84 -0.93 3.64
C CYS A 28 10.57 -1.96 4.75
N ILE A 29 11.09 -3.18 4.61
CA ILE A 29 10.96 -4.25 5.62
C ILE A 29 11.57 -3.82 6.96
N ALA A 30 12.74 -3.19 6.95
CA ALA A 30 13.38 -2.69 8.16
C ALA A 30 12.53 -1.63 8.86
N ARG A 31 11.89 -0.73 8.10
CA ARG A 31 10.96 0.28 8.63
C ARG A 31 9.69 -0.35 9.20
N ILE A 32 9.15 -1.37 8.55
CA ILE A 32 7.97 -2.10 9.04
C ILE A 32 8.29 -2.84 10.34
N ALA A 33 9.48 -3.42 10.44
CA ALA A 33 9.90 -4.22 11.58
C ALA A 33 10.39 -3.39 12.77
N ASP A 34 10.54 -2.08 12.64
CA ASP A 34 10.99 -1.20 13.71
C ASP A 34 9.97 -1.23 14.88
N PRO A 35 10.34 -1.73 16.07
CA PRO A 35 9.41 -1.84 17.20
C PRO A 35 9.00 -0.47 17.78
N THR A 36 9.74 0.60 17.47
CA THR A 36 9.43 1.97 17.89
C THR A 36 8.53 2.69 16.88
N GLY A 37 8.35 2.10 15.69
CA GLY A 37 7.55 2.64 14.60
C GLY A 37 6.08 2.21 14.64
N GLU A 38 5.39 2.48 13.55
CA GLU A 38 3.97 2.19 13.38
C GLU A 38 3.70 0.91 12.56
N GLY A 39 4.73 0.16 12.15
CA GLY A 39 4.61 -0.95 11.21
C GLY A 39 3.58 -2.00 11.59
N GLN A 40 3.56 -2.41 12.88
CA GLN A 40 2.62 -3.42 13.40
C GLN A 40 1.15 -2.99 13.34
N ARG A 41 0.87 -1.67 13.37
CA ARG A 41 -0.49 -1.13 13.24
C ARG A 41 -0.82 -0.71 11.82
N THR A 42 0.21 -0.51 11.00
CA THR A 42 0.10 -0.08 9.60
C THR A 42 -0.20 -1.24 8.67
N PHE A 43 0.37 -2.41 8.93
CA PHE A 43 0.18 -3.61 8.11
C PHE A 43 -0.60 -4.68 8.87
N ILE A 44 -1.57 -5.29 8.18
CA ILE A 44 -2.27 -6.50 8.64
C ILE A 44 -1.48 -7.75 8.24
N HIS A 45 -0.81 -7.69 7.09
CA HIS A 45 0.02 -8.78 6.57
C HIS A 45 1.21 -8.23 5.80
N VAL A 46 2.38 -8.82 6.02
CA VAL A 46 3.61 -8.52 5.29
C VAL A 46 4.17 -9.81 4.71
N ASP A 47 4.38 -9.83 3.41
CA ASP A 47 4.91 -10.98 2.69
C ASP A 47 6.40 -10.76 2.38
N ARG A 48 7.21 -10.89 3.43
CA ARG A 48 8.63 -10.55 3.38
C ARG A 48 9.40 -11.35 2.33
N GLU A 49 9.23 -12.67 2.34
CA GLU A 49 9.99 -13.56 1.46
C GLU A 49 9.60 -13.35 0.01
N ALA A 50 8.31 -13.36 -0.31
CA ALA A 50 7.83 -13.10 -1.66
C ALA A 50 8.22 -11.72 -2.18
N ALA A 51 8.23 -10.68 -1.33
CA ALA A 51 8.67 -9.35 -1.72
C ALA A 51 10.17 -9.32 -2.07
N LEU A 52 11.02 -10.02 -1.31
CA LEU A 52 12.45 -10.12 -1.58
C LEU A 52 12.74 -10.92 -2.85
N GLU A 53 12.05 -12.02 -3.09
CA GLU A 53 12.16 -12.82 -4.32
C GLU A 53 11.72 -12.02 -5.54
N ALA A 54 10.61 -11.29 -5.45
CA ALA A 54 10.14 -10.40 -6.50
C ALA A 54 11.16 -9.28 -6.79
N ALA A 55 11.82 -8.75 -5.77
CA ALA A 55 12.86 -7.73 -5.93
C ALA A 55 14.07 -8.27 -6.69
N ASP A 56 14.55 -9.46 -6.33
CA ASP A 56 15.64 -10.11 -7.05
C ASP A 56 15.28 -10.40 -8.51
N ALA A 57 14.02 -10.78 -8.78
CA ALA A 57 13.55 -10.97 -10.15
C ALA A 57 13.54 -9.65 -10.95
N MET A 58 13.07 -8.55 -10.37
CA MET A 58 13.08 -7.24 -11.02
C MET A 58 14.51 -6.73 -11.27
N ASP A 59 15.43 -6.94 -10.33
CA ASP A 59 16.84 -6.58 -10.51
C ASP A 59 17.49 -7.39 -11.65
N ARG A 60 17.17 -8.69 -11.79
CA ARG A 60 17.61 -9.52 -12.93
C ARG A 60 17.06 -9.02 -14.26
N LEU A 61 15.75 -8.72 -14.31
CA LEU A 61 15.12 -8.19 -15.52
C LEU A 61 15.70 -6.84 -15.93
N ARG A 62 15.99 -5.96 -14.97
CA ARG A 62 16.60 -4.65 -15.23
C ARG A 62 18.02 -4.81 -15.80
N LYS A 63 18.84 -5.70 -15.26
CA LYS A 63 20.18 -6.02 -15.80
C LYS A 63 20.11 -6.55 -17.23
N ALA A 64 19.05 -7.25 -17.58
CA ALA A 64 18.82 -7.78 -18.93
C ALA A 64 18.13 -6.76 -19.87
N ASN A 65 17.94 -5.50 -19.46
CA ASN A 65 17.17 -4.48 -20.18
C ASN A 65 15.71 -4.92 -20.51
N ALA A 66 15.13 -5.79 -19.68
CA ALA A 66 13.79 -6.38 -19.85
C ALA A 66 12.82 -5.96 -18.74
N ALA A 67 13.08 -4.89 -18.01
CA ALA A 67 12.19 -4.38 -16.98
C ALA A 67 10.84 -3.96 -17.60
N PRO A 68 9.70 -4.41 -17.05
CA PRO A 68 8.38 -4.18 -17.65
C PRO A 68 7.94 -2.70 -17.65
N SER A 69 8.54 -1.86 -16.81
CA SER A 69 8.34 -0.41 -16.80
C SER A 69 9.52 0.29 -16.15
N PRO A 70 9.64 1.63 -16.28
CA PRO A 70 10.64 2.42 -15.52
C PRO A 70 10.49 2.27 -13.99
N PHE A 71 9.28 1.99 -13.50
CA PHE A 71 8.95 1.85 -12.07
C PHE A 71 9.11 0.43 -11.54
N ALA A 72 9.50 -0.52 -12.38
CA ALA A 72 9.68 -1.92 -11.99
C ALA A 72 10.71 -2.03 -10.84
N GLY A 73 10.32 -2.74 -9.78
CA GLY A 73 11.14 -2.90 -8.59
C GLY A 73 10.81 -1.94 -7.43
N ILE A 74 9.89 -1.00 -7.62
CA ILE A 74 9.47 -0.09 -6.54
C ILE A 74 8.47 -0.80 -5.62
N PRO A 75 8.73 -0.85 -4.28
CA PRO A 75 7.80 -1.43 -3.31
C PRO A 75 6.55 -0.57 -3.11
N ILE A 76 5.38 -1.22 -3.13
CA ILE A 76 4.09 -0.61 -2.86
C ILE A 76 3.31 -1.40 -1.82
N SER A 77 2.38 -0.74 -1.15
CA SER A 77 1.42 -1.36 -0.25
C SER A 77 0.01 -1.42 -0.85
N ILE A 78 -0.78 -2.39 -0.44
CA ILE A 78 -2.15 -2.58 -0.92
C ILE A 78 -3.11 -2.54 0.27
N LYS A 79 -4.12 -1.67 0.22
CA LYS A 79 -5.18 -1.62 1.23
C LYS A 79 -5.89 -2.97 1.32
N ASP A 80 -6.20 -3.42 2.53
CA ASP A 80 -6.81 -4.74 2.81
C ASP A 80 -8.24 -4.91 2.27
N LEU A 81 -8.64 -4.08 1.34
CA LEU A 81 -9.93 -4.13 0.65
C LEU A 81 -9.84 -4.82 -0.72
N PHE A 82 -8.63 -5.00 -1.25
CA PHE A 82 -8.41 -5.56 -2.59
C PHE A 82 -8.08 -7.03 -2.56
N ASP A 83 -8.59 -7.77 -3.52
CA ASP A 83 -8.20 -9.14 -3.76
C ASP A 83 -6.74 -9.22 -4.24
N ILE A 84 -5.97 -10.03 -3.55
CA ILE A 84 -4.64 -10.48 -3.95
C ILE A 84 -4.71 -12.00 -4.01
N LYS A 85 -4.41 -12.58 -5.16
CA LYS A 85 -4.47 -14.03 -5.37
C LYS A 85 -3.77 -14.81 -4.27
N GLY A 86 -4.47 -15.78 -3.69
CA GLY A 86 -3.97 -16.64 -2.62
C GLY A 86 -4.03 -16.02 -1.22
N GLN A 87 -4.55 -14.80 -1.07
CA GLN A 87 -4.69 -14.13 0.22
C GLN A 87 -6.16 -13.86 0.57
N VAL A 88 -6.49 -13.87 1.85
CA VAL A 88 -7.82 -13.49 2.34
C VAL A 88 -7.97 -11.98 2.30
N THR A 89 -9.07 -11.49 1.75
CA THR A 89 -9.47 -10.07 1.76
C THR A 89 -10.38 -9.83 2.95
N ARG A 90 -9.86 -9.19 4.00
CA ARG A 90 -10.57 -9.00 5.28
C ARG A 90 -11.36 -7.70 5.36
N ALA A 91 -11.07 -6.73 4.49
CA ALA A 91 -11.63 -5.37 4.55
C ALA A 91 -11.45 -4.71 5.94
N GLY A 92 -10.32 -4.99 6.61
CA GLY A 92 -10.04 -4.51 7.96
C GLY A 92 -10.94 -5.08 9.04
N SER A 93 -11.62 -6.21 8.80
CA SER A 93 -12.59 -6.84 9.70
C SER A 93 -12.17 -8.26 10.09
N ARG A 94 -12.48 -8.65 11.31
CA ARG A 94 -12.38 -10.06 11.74
C ARG A 94 -13.53 -10.92 11.23
N ALA A 95 -14.65 -10.31 10.85
CA ALA A 95 -15.81 -11.04 10.32
C ALA A 95 -15.50 -11.80 9.01
N LEU A 96 -14.45 -11.37 8.28
CA LEU A 96 -13.99 -12.01 7.04
C LEU A 96 -12.67 -12.79 7.22
N GLU A 97 -12.22 -13.01 8.45
CA GLU A 97 -10.92 -13.65 8.73
C GLU A 97 -10.83 -15.07 8.18
N ASP A 98 -11.93 -15.83 8.27
CA ASP A 98 -12.05 -17.22 7.82
C ASP A 98 -12.58 -17.35 6.38
N SER A 99 -12.65 -16.26 5.63
CA SER A 99 -13.08 -16.29 4.23
C SER A 99 -12.06 -17.02 3.35
N ALA A 100 -12.52 -17.60 2.25
CA ALA A 100 -11.63 -18.23 1.28
C ALA A 100 -10.64 -17.21 0.71
N PRO A 101 -9.38 -17.61 0.48
CA PRO A 101 -8.42 -16.77 -0.25
C PRO A 101 -8.92 -16.42 -1.66
N ALA A 102 -8.62 -15.22 -2.11
CA ALA A 102 -8.99 -14.77 -3.44
C ALA A 102 -8.37 -15.65 -4.54
N GLU A 103 -9.16 -16.06 -5.54
CA GLU A 103 -8.71 -16.88 -6.65
C GLU A 103 -7.87 -16.11 -7.68
N ALA A 104 -8.04 -14.79 -7.74
CA ALA A 104 -7.35 -13.90 -8.66
C ALA A 104 -7.02 -12.55 -8.01
N ASP A 105 -6.04 -11.86 -8.56
CA ASP A 105 -5.79 -10.45 -8.22
C ASP A 105 -6.92 -9.56 -8.73
N ALA A 106 -7.31 -8.55 -7.95
CA ALA A 106 -8.11 -7.43 -8.46
C ALA A 106 -7.42 -6.82 -9.71
N PRO A 107 -8.16 -6.38 -10.74
CA PRO A 107 -7.55 -5.83 -11.97
C PRO A 107 -6.57 -4.68 -11.71
N ALA A 108 -6.82 -3.84 -10.71
CA ALA A 108 -5.91 -2.77 -10.31
C ALA A 108 -4.59 -3.34 -9.77
N VAL A 109 -4.65 -4.35 -8.90
CA VAL A 109 -3.47 -5.04 -8.34
C VAL A 109 -2.69 -5.75 -9.45
N ALA A 110 -3.38 -6.48 -10.33
CA ALA A 110 -2.77 -7.19 -11.45
C ALA A 110 -2.02 -6.23 -12.41
N ARG A 111 -2.55 -5.03 -12.64
CA ARG A 111 -1.89 -4.00 -13.45
C ARG A 111 -0.60 -3.50 -12.80
N LEU A 112 -0.61 -3.23 -11.49
CA LEU A 112 0.57 -2.80 -10.75
C LEU A 112 1.66 -3.89 -10.76
N LYS A 113 1.29 -5.15 -10.50
CA LYS A 113 2.24 -6.29 -10.59
C LYS A 113 2.82 -6.44 -12.01
N ARG A 114 1.99 -6.33 -13.07
CA ARG A 114 2.47 -6.38 -14.45
C ARG A 114 3.41 -5.23 -14.81
N ALA A 115 3.24 -4.05 -14.21
CA ALA A 115 4.16 -2.94 -14.36
C ALA A 115 5.47 -3.13 -13.57
N GLY A 116 5.58 -4.23 -12.81
CA GLY A 116 6.77 -4.58 -12.05
C GLY A 116 6.85 -3.96 -10.65
N PHE A 117 5.78 -3.33 -10.15
CA PHE A 117 5.73 -2.93 -8.75
C PHE A 117 5.74 -4.15 -7.83
N ILE A 118 6.38 -4.03 -6.68
CA ILE A 118 6.51 -5.09 -5.70
C ILE A 118 5.51 -4.85 -4.57
N VAL A 119 4.55 -5.75 -4.40
CA VAL A 119 3.60 -5.70 -3.28
C VAL A 119 4.32 -6.17 -2.02
N ILE A 120 4.49 -5.26 -1.04
CA ILE A 120 5.19 -5.59 0.21
C ILE A 120 4.26 -6.11 1.30
N GLY A 121 2.97 -5.79 1.21
CA GLY A 121 2.00 -6.25 2.19
C GLY A 121 0.63 -5.57 2.06
N ARG A 122 -0.29 -6.02 2.91
CA ARG A 122 -1.66 -5.51 3.03
C ARG A 122 -1.74 -4.52 4.19
N THR A 123 -2.22 -3.32 3.90
CA THR A 123 -2.31 -2.26 4.90
C THR A 123 -3.65 -2.24 5.62
N ASN A 124 -3.57 -1.89 6.89
CA ASN A 124 -4.72 -1.63 7.74
C ASN A 124 -5.61 -0.52 7.17
N MET A 125 -6.87 -0.55 7.56
CA MET A 125 -7.90 0.37 7.09
C MET A 125 -9.02 0.47 8.13
N THR A 126 -9.86 1.49 8.03
CA THR A 126 -11.14 1.47 8.76
C THR A 126 -11.98 0.30 8.27
N GLU A 127 -12.55 -0.45 9.20
CA GLU A 127 -13.38 -1.63 8.92
C GLU A 127 -14.44 -1.32 7.84
N PHE A 128 -14.52 -2.16 6.80
CA PHE A 128 -15.38 -2.01 5.62
C PHE A 128 -15.34 -0.61 4.97
N ALA A 129 -14.25 0.12 5.14
CA ALA A 129 -14.06 1.48 4.62
C ALA A 129 -15.10 2.52 5.12
N TYR A 130 -15.82 2.24 6.19
CA TYR A 130 -17.02 2.98 6.61
C TYR A 130 -16.75 4.31 7.35
N SER A 131 -15.51 4.76 7.51
CA SER A 131 -15.18 6.02 8.17
C SER A 131 -13.93 6.69 7.61
N GLY A 132 -13.91 8.03 7.64
CA GLY A 132 -12.76 8.85 7.26
C GLY A 132 -11.74 9.09 8.38
N ILE A 133 -11.93 8.53 9.59
CA ILE A 133 -11.06 8.78 10.75
C ILE A 133 -9.82 7.86 10.75
N GLY A 134 -9.95 6.63 10.25
CA GLY A 134 -8.86 5.67 10.17
C GLY A 134 -8.72 4.75 11.40
N ILE A 135 -9.66 4.77 12.32
CA ILE A 135 -9.67 3.90 13.50
C ILE A 135 -10.06 2.48 13.10
N ASN A 136 -9.30 1.50 13.61
CA ASN A 136 -9.63 0.09 13.51
C ASN A 136 -9.42 -0.58 14.88
N PRO A 137 -10.48 -1.07 15.53
CA PRO A 137 -10.39 -1.69 16.85
C PRO A 137 -9.83 -3.13 16.80
N HIS A 138 -9.83 -3.77 15.63
CA HIS A 138 -9.45 -5.18 15.49
C HIS A 138 -7.94 -5.37 15.28
N PHE A 139 -7.33 -4.50 14.46
CA PHE A 139 -5.92 -4.58 14.07
C PHE A 139 -5.08 -3.42 14.62
N GLY A 140 -5.67 -2.62 15.53
CA GLY A 140 -5.05 -1.40 16.04
C GLY A 140 -5.16 -0.24 15.06
N THR A 141 -4.76 0.93 15.49
CA THR A 141 -4.84 2.16 14.68
C THR A 141 -3.44 2.77 14.59
N PRO A 142 -2.85 2.89 13.39
CA PRO A 142 -1.58 3.58 13.26
C PRO A 142 -1.76 5.07 13.56
N LYS A 143 -0.77 5.67 14.18
CA LYS A 143 -0.78 7.12 14.43
C LYS A 143 -0.41 7.87 13.16
N SER A 144 -0.98 9.05 12.95
CA SER A 144 -0.53 9.99 11.92
C SER A 144 0.98 10.27 12.03
N ALA A 145 1.64 10.48 10.90
CA ALA A 145 3.04 10.90 10.87
C ALA A 145 3.26 12.29 11.47
N TRP A 146 2.21 13.13 11.49
CA TRP A 146 2.28 14.47 12.05
C TRP A 146 2.16 14.44 13.59
N ASN A 147 3.11 15.06 14.28
CA ASN A 147 3.13 15.20 15.75
C ASN A 147 2.84 13.87 16.48
N ARG A 148 3.61 12.85 16.17
CA ARG A 148 3.39 11.47 16.58
C ARG A 148 3.35 11.27 18.10
N SER A 149 4.02 12.12 18.87
CA SER A 149 4.02 12.08 20.33
C SER A 149 2.62 12.29 20.92
N VAL A 150 1.77 13.09 20.28
CA VAL A 150 0.38 13.31 20.67
C VAL A 150 -0.51 12.15 20.26
N GLY A 151 -0.22 11.49 19.14
CA GLY A 151 -0.96 10.30 18.69
C GLY A 151 -2.25 10.62 17.96
N HIS A 152 -2.21 11.55 17.01
CA HIS A 152 -3.36 11.88 16.18
C HIS A 152 -3.82 10.72 15.30
N VAL A 153 -5.12 10.68 14.99
CA VAL A 153 -5.70 9.72 14.04
C VAL A 153 -5.09 9.90 12.64
N PRO A 154 -4.87 8.81 11.90
CA PRO A 154 -4.21 8.87 10.59
C PRO A 154 -5.08 9.38 9.46
N GLY A 155 -6.39 9.54 9.70
CA GLY A 155 -7.36 9.65 8.61
C GLY A 155 -7.60 8.30 7.94
N GLY A 156 -8.71 8.19 7.23
CA GLY A 156 -9.17 6.93 6.64
C GLY A 156 -10.08 7.14 5.42
N SER A 157 -10.56 6.04 4.96
CA SER A 157 -10.40 4.66 5.43
C SER A 157 -9.06 3.99 5.05
N SER A 158 -8.25 4.55 4.15
CA SER A 158 -6.94 4.02 3.72
C SER A 158 -5.82 4.43 4.69
N SER A 159 -6.04 4.21 6.00
CA SER A 159 -5.16 4.68 7.08
C SER A 159 -3.73 4.12 6.99
N GLY A 160 -3.61 2.81 6.92
CA GLY A 160 -2.31 2.15 6.81
C GLY A 160 -1.59 2.46 5.49
N ALA A 161 -2.33 2.63 4.39
CA ALA A 161 -1.75 3.04 3.11
C ALA A 161 -1.02 4.38 3.23
N ALA A 162 -1.64 5.39 3.86
CA ALA A 162 -1.01 6.70 4.01
C ALA A 162 0.17 6.67 4.99
N VAL A 163 0.03 6.00 6.13
CA VAL A 163 1.12 5.89 7.11
C VAL A 163 2.31 5.12 6.52
N SER A 164 2.06 4.05 5.72
CA SER A 164 3.14 3.30 5.08
C SER A 164 4.03 4.17 4.19
N ILE A 165 3.44 5.13 3.47
CA ILE A 165 4.18 6.08 2.63
C ILE A 165 4.91 7.11 3.50
N ALA A 166 4.20 7.72 4.46
CA ALA A 166 4.76 8.77 5.29
C ALA A 166 5.99 8.32 6.09
N ASP A 167 6.00 7.05 6.51
CA ASP A 167 7.09 6.45 7.30
C ASP A 167 8.13 5.69 6.44
N GLY A 168 8.01 5.71 5.11
CA GLY A 168 8.95 5.04 4.21
C GLY A 168 8.90 3.51 4.28
N MET A 169 7.77 2.95 4.66
CA MET A 169 7.49 1.50 4.64
C MET A 169 7.06 1.01 3.25
N ALA A 170 6.69 1.93 2.36
CA ALA A 170 6.41 1.75 0.94
C ALA A 170 6.59 3.09 0.23
N PHE A 171 6.72 3.09 -1.10
CA PHE A 171 6.87 4.32 -1.89
C PHE A 171 5.63 4.67 -2.73
N GLY A 172 4.69 3.76 -2.80
CA GLY A 172 3.36 3.95 -3.38
C GLY A 172 2.35 3.09 -2.61
N ALA A 173 1.08 3.43 -2.70
CA ALA A 173 0.01 2.64 -2.08
C ALA A 173 -1.25 2.64 -2.94
N LEU A 174 -1.93 1.49 -3.01
CA LEU A 174 -3.27 1.39 -3.58
C LEU A 174 -4.29 1.50 -2.45
N GLY A 175 -5.14 2.51 -2.51
CA GLY A 175 -6.25 2.75 -1.60
C GLY A 175 -7.58 2.86 -2.34
N THR A 176 -8.66 3.19 -1.61
CA THR A 176 -9.98 3.46 -2.18
C THR A 176 -10.51 4.80 -1.69
N ASP A 177 -11.33 5.45 -2.50
CA ASP A 177 -11.91 6.74 -2.18
C ASP A 177 -13.39 6.79 -2.59
N THR A 178 -14.28 6.75 -1.62
CA THR A 178 -15.72 6.90 -1.80
C THR A 178 -16.13 8.32 -1.42
N GLY A 179 -15.81 8.73 -0.19
CA GLY A 179 -16.11 10.05 0.35
C GLY A 179 -14.85 10.85 0.71
N GLY A 180 -13.64 10.39 0.32
CA GLY A 180 -12.37 11.04 0.66
C GLY A 180 -11.29 10.08 1.13
N SER A 181 -11.53 8.75 1.08
CA SER A 181 -10.70 7.75 1.78
C SER A 181 -9.28 7.53 1.21
N CYS A 182 -8.87 8.18 0.12
CA CYS A 182 -7.45 8.37 -0.26
C CYS A 182 -6.95 9.76 0.15
N ARG A 183 -7.77 10.78 -0.09
CA ARG A 183 -7.40 12.18 0.09
C ARG A 183 -7.31 12.59 1.56
N ILE A 184 -8.25 12.15 2.40
CA ILE A 184 -8.26 12.45 3.85
C ILE A 184 -6.98 11.94 4.52
N PRO A 185 -6.66 10.62 4.47
CA PRO A 185 -5.46 10.12 5.13
C PRO A 185 -4.18 10.69 4.52
N ALA A 186 -4.16 11.00 3.22
CA ALA A 186 -3.03 11.67 2.60
C ALA A 186 -2.78 13.06 3.19
N ALA A 187 -3.84 13.87 3.34
CA ALA A 187 -3.75 15.19 3.95
C ALA A 187 -3.27 15.12 5.42
N PHE A 188 -3.75 14.14 6.19
CA PHE A 188 -3.38 13.96 7.60
C PHE A 188 -1.93 13.49 7.79
N ASN A 189 -1.35 12.86 6.78
CA ASN A 189 0.04 12.34 6.83
C ASN A 189 1.02 13.13 5.96
N GLY A 190 0.59 14.22 5.32
CA GLY A 190 1.46 15.09 4.53
C GLY A 190 2.01 14.45 3.26
N ILE A 191 1.22 13.58 2.62
CA ILE A 191 1.56 12.92 1.35
C ILE A 191 0.55 13.30 0.25
N VAL A 192 0.84 12.89 -0.98
CA VAL A 192 -0.09 13.08 -2.10
C VAL A 192 -1.17 12.00 -2.09
N GLY A 193 -2.44 12.41 -2.03
CA GLY A 193 -3.60 11.54 -2.21
C GLY A 193 -4.28 11.84 -3.53
N TYR A 194 -4.39 10.83 -4.39
CA TYR A 194 -4.99 10.97 -5.71
C TYR A 194 -6.24 10.09 -5.84
N LYS A 195 -7.35 10.72 -6.21
CA LYS A 195 -8.59 10.04 -6.61
C LYS A 195 -8.82 10.28 -8.09
N PRO A 196 -8.76 9.26 -8.94
CA PRO A 196 -9.02 9.42 -10.36
C PRO A 196 -10.49 9.74 -10.63
N THR A 197 -10.79 10.12 -11.87
CA THR A 197 -12.17 10.19 -12.36
C THR A 197 -12.85 8.84 -12.13
N GLN A 198 -14.06 8.88 -11.59
CA GLN A 198 -14.86 7.68 -11.31
C GLN A 198 -14.97 6.78 -12.57
N ARG A 199 -14.95 5.48 -12.35
CA ARG A 199 -14.97 4.45 -13.41
C ARG A 199 -13.74 4.42 -14.34
N ARG A 200 -12.70 5.19 -14.03
CA ARG A 200 -11.42 5.13 -14.77
C ARG A 200 -10.66 3.85 -14.48
N ILE A 201 -10.79 3.33 -13.26
CA ILE A 201 -10.21 2.08 -12.81
C ILE A 201 -11.35 1.12 -12.45
N PRO A 202 -11.30 -0.15 -12.91
CA PRO A 202 -12.32 -1.14 -12.58
C PRO A 202 -12.40 -1.41 -11.08
N LEU A 203 -13.61 -1.53 -10.52
CA LEU A 203 -13.87 -1.80 -9.11
C LEU A 203 -13.90 -3.30 -8.77
N ALA A 204 -13.81 -4.18 -9.75
CA ALA A 204 -13.81 -5.63 -9.53
C ALA A 204 -12.64 -6.04 -8.62
N GLY A 205 -12.88 -7.06 -7.78
CA GLY A 205 -11.89 -7.56 -6.84
C GLY A 205 -11.62 -6.62 -5.66
N GLY A 206 -12.56 -5.73 -5.37
CA GLY A 206 -12.56 -4.93 -4.15
C GLY A 206 -13.87 -5.11 -3.38
N VAL A 207 -13.80 -5.12 -2.04
CA VAL A 207 -15.01 -5.12 -1.20
C VAL A 207 -15.71 -3.76 -1.34
N PRO A 208 -16.97 -3.70 -1.82
CA PRO A 208 -17.63 -2.44 -2.09
C PRO A 208 -18.08 -1.72 -0.81
N LEU A 209 -17.98 -0.39 -0.80
CA LEU A 209 -18.68 0.47 0.14
C LEU A 209 -19.90 1.11 -0.54
N SER A 210 -19.74 1.63 -1.75
CA SER A 210 -20.82 2.22 -2.55
C SER A 210 -20.60 1.92 -4.02
N PHE A 211 -21.51 1.19 -4.64
CA PHE A 211 -21.44 0.82 -6.06
C PHE A 211 -21.43 2.02 -7.02
N THR A 212 -21.88 3.18 -6.57
CA THR A 212 -22.00 4.38 -7.39
C THR A 212 -20.92 5.43 -7.12
N LEU A 213 -20.24 5.38 -5.97
CA LEU A 213 -19.29 6.42 -5.54
C LEU A 213 -17.85 5.92 -5.39
N ASP A 214 -17.63 4.60 -5.30
CA ASP A 214 -16.28 4.05 -5.12
C ASP A 214 -15.35 4.43 -6.28
N SER A 215 -14.12 4.76 -5.93
CA SER A 215 -12.98 4.98 -6.85
C SER A 215 -11.73 4.31 -6.27
N TYR A 216 -10.87 3.78 -7.13
CA TYR A 216 -9.58 3.17 -6.79
C TYR A 216 -8.43 3.95 -7.36
#